data_bb61f111264b9c44e463ec98e86a8c94
#
_entry.id   bb61f111264b9c44e463ec98e86a8c94
#
_cell.length_a   1.000
_cell.length_b   1.000
_cell.length_c   1.000
_cell.angle_alpha   90.00
_cell.angle_beta   90.00
_cell.angle_gamma   90.00
#
_symmetry.space_group_name_H-M   'P 1'
#
loop_
_entity.id
_entity.type
_entity.pdbx_description
1 polymer ?
#
loop_
_entity_poly.entity_id
_entity_poly.type
_entity_poly.pdbx_seq_one_letter_code
_entity_poly.pdbx_strand_id
1 'polypeptide(L)'
;MIEYSPAAQTDLQRILMDVYDISRDEETTRRYVRALVDKVEAKAEHPRSGIPLYWEDRFTGYYYVVYKAYLGFYYIVPGGICVERFLPAKSDYGRWLTEGPRF
;
A
#
# COMPACT_ATOMS: atom_id res chain seq x y z
N MET A 1 -7.22 -10.41 10.50
CA MET A 1 -6.03 -10.99 9.85
C MET A 1 -5.48 -10.03 8.82
N ILE A 2 -4.18 -9.86 8.80
CA ILE A 2 -3.52 -8.96 7.85
C ILE A 2 -2.36 -9.73 7.24
N GLU A 3 -2.38 -9.87 5.91
CA GLU A 3 -1.31 -10.52 5.17
C GLU A 3 -0.59 -9.49 4.32
N TYR A 4 0.67 -9.74 4.04
CA TYR A 4 1.49 -8.89 3.18
C TYR A 4 2.08 -9.74 2.07
N SER A 5 1.91 -9.30 0.82
CA SER A 5 2.55 -9.99 -0.30
C SER A 5 4.07 -9.80 -0.21
N PRO A 6 4.85 -10.69 -0.84
CA PRO A 6 6.29 -10.48 -0.92
C PRO A 6 6.66 -9.14 -1.55
N ALA A 7 5.90 -8.71 -2.57
CA ALA A 7 6.15 -7.43 -3.23
C ALA A 7 5.92 -6.26 -2.27
N ALA A 8 4.87 -6.33 -1.42
CA ALA A 8 4.62 -5.28 -0.44
C ALA A 8 5.75 -5.20 0.59
N GLN A 9 6.29 -6.34 1.00
CA GLN A 9 7.41 -6.36 1.95
C GLN A 9 8.64 -5.71 1.33
N THR A 10 8.93 -6.02 0.07
CA THR A 10 10.03 -5.38 -0.64
C THR A 10 9.81 -3.89 -0.80
N ASP A 11 8.57 -3.50 -1.10
CA ASP A 11 8.22 -2.08 -1.22
C ASP A 11 8.52 -1.33 0.08
N LEU A 12 8.16 -1.91 1.24
CA LEU A 12 8.41 -1.25 2.52
C LEU A 12 9.89 -1.06 2.80
N GLN A 13 10.71 -2.05 2.42
CA GLN A 13 12.15 -1.89 2.59
C GLN A 13 12.70 -0.76 1.74
N ARG A 14 12.22 -0.64 0.50
CA ARG A 14 12.62 0.46 -0.37
C ARG A 14 12.17 1.81 0.18
N ILE A 15 10.95 1.86 0.70
CA ILE A 15 10.43 3.10 1.28
C ILE A 15 11.25 3.54 2.49
N LEU A 16 11.64 2.58 3.33
CA LEU A 16 12.53 2.89 4.46
C LEU A 16 13.81 3.56 3.99
N MET A 17 14.43 3.02 2.93
CA MET A 17 15.66 3.59 2.40
C MET A 17 15.42 4.97 1.81
N ASP A 18 14.35 5.14 1.04
CA ASP A 18 14.04 6.42 0.41
C ASP A 18 13.75 7.51 1.44
N VAL A 19 12.97 7.19 2.45
CA VAL A 19 12.65 8.16 3.50
C VAL A 19 13.89 8.52 4.32
N TYR A 20 14.74 7.52 4.61
CA TYR A 20 15.97 7.79 5.32
C TYR A 20 16.91 8.69 4.52
N ASP A 21 16.99 8.46 3.20
CA ASP A 21 17.87 9.28 2.34
C ASP A 21 17.49 10.77 2.39
N ILE A 22 16.20 11.04 2.60
CA ILE A 22 15.71 12.43 2.67
C ILE A 22 15.84 12.97 4.08
N SER A 23 15.39 12.23 5.09
CA SER A 23 15.32 12.73 6.47
C SER A 23 16.65 12.67 7.19
N ARG A 24 17.49 11.68 6.85
CA ARG A 24 18.76 11.41 7.53
C ARG A 24 18.58 11.19 9.02
N ASP A 25 17.42 10.70 9.43
CA ASP A 25 17.09 10.46 10.83
C ASP A 25 16.31 9.14 10.96
N GLU A 26 16.86 8.20 11.73
CA GLU A 26 16.23 6.88 11.87
C GLU A 26 14.88 6.94 12.55
N GLU A 27 14.76 7.78 13.57
CA GLU A 27 13.50 7.89 14.32
C GLU A 27 12.39 8.43 13.43
N THR A 28 12.69 9.49 12.67
CA THR A 28 11.73 10.07 11.72
C THR A 28 11.32 9.04 10.67
N THR A 29 12.30 8.28 10.16
CA THR A 29 12.05 7.28 9.14
C THR A 29 11.13 6.18 9.68
N ARG A 30 11.41 5.65 10.86
CA ARG A 30 10.59 4.61 11.46
C ARG A 30 9.17 5.09 11.70
N ARG A 31 9.04 6.32 12.20
CA ARG A 31 7.72 6.89 12.48
C ARG A 31 6.91 7.07 11.21
N TYR A 32 7.56 7.49 10.14
CA TYR A 32 6.91 7.68 8.84
C TYR A 32 6.37 6.34 8.31
N VAL A 33 7.22 5.33 8.29
CA VAL A 33 6.82 4.02 7.74
C VAL A 33 5.77 3.37 8.64
N ARG A 34 5.89 3.51 9.95
CA ARG A 34 4.89 2.99 10.87
C ARG A 34 3.53 3.63 10.62
N ALA A 35 3.49 4.94 10.39
CA ALA A 35 2.23 5.63 10.13
C ALA A 35 1.58 5.15 8.83
N LEU A 36 2.39 4.89 7.79
CA LEU A 36 1.89 4.34 6.54
C LEU A 36 1.29 2.95 6.75
N VAL A 37 2.02 2.09 7.45
CA VAL A 37 1.57 0.72 7.74
C VAL A 37 0.30 0.76 8.60
N ASP A 38 0.29 1.58 9.63
CA ASP A 38 -0.88 1.67 10.52
C ASP A 38 -2.11 2.11 9.74
N LYS A 39 -1.95 2.99 8.77
CA LYS A 39 -3.08 3.49 8.00
C LYS A 39 -3.74 2.39 7.17
N VAL A 40 -2.94 1.51 6.56
CA VAL A 40 -3.51 0.41 5.79
C VAL A 40 -4.04 -0.68 6.71
N GLU A 41 -3.35 -0.97 7.82
CA GLU A 41 -3.78 -2.02 8.74
C GLU A 41 -5.10 -1.67 9.43
N ALA A 42 -5.37 -0.39 9.61
CA ALA A 42 -6.64 0.04 10.20
C ALA A 42 -7.84 -0.39 9.34
N LYS A 43 -7.64 -0.70 8.07
CA LYS A 43 -8.73 -1.13 7.20
C LYS A 43 -9.12 -2.59 7.38
N ALA A 44 -8.33 -3.37 8.14
CA ALA A 44 -8.63 -4.79 8.32
C ALA A 44 -9.98 -5.04 8.98
N GLU A 45 -10.43 -4.14 9.86
CA GLU A 45 -11.72 -4.30 10.54
C GLU A 45 -12.89 -3.81 9.69
N HIS A 46 -12.64 -2.88 8.77
CA HIS A 46 -13.66 -2.35 7.86
C HIS A 46 -13.07 -2.26 6.46
N PRO A 47 -12.88 -3.43 5.80
CA PRO A 47 -12.07 -3.45 4.58
C PRO A 47 -12.61 -2.59 3.43
N ARG A 48 -13.91 -2.36 3.39
CA ARG A 48 -14.51 -1.54 2.33
C ARG A 48 -14.42 -0.04 2.60
N SER A 49 -13.78 0.36 3.71
CA SER A 49 -13.65 1.78 4.05
C SER A 49 -12.49 2.46 3.33
N GLY A 50 -11.63 1.71 2.64
CA GLY A 50 -10.60 2.28 1.81
C GLY A 50 -11.19 2.87 0.53
N ILE A 51 -10.34 3.50 -0.28
CA ILE A 51 -10.77 4.08 -1.55
C ILE A 51 -10.79 2.96 -2.58
N PRO A 52 -11.96 2.67 -3.19
CA PRO A 52 -12.00 1.60 -4.20
C PRO A 52 -11.24 2.03 -5.45
N LEU A 53 -10.49 1.09 -6.01
CA LEU A 53 -9.68 1.36 -7.19
C LEU A 53 -10.40 0.87 -8.44
N TYR A 54 -10.62 1.80 -9.36
CA TYR A 54 -11.25 1.50 -10.63
C TYR A 54 -10.24 1.63 -11.77
N TRP A 55 -10.42 0.79 -12.77
CA TRP A 55 -9.63 0.85 -13.99
C TRP A 55 -10.59 0.70 -15.16
N GLU A 56 -10.62 1.71 -16.02
CA GLU A 56 -11.54 1.75 -17.17
C GLU A 56 -12.99 1.47 -16.73
N ASP A 57 -13.41 2.18 -15.68
CA ASP A 57 -14.77 2.12 -15.13
C ASP A 57 -15.13 0.79 -14.49
N ARG A 58 -14.17 -0.09 -14.28
CA ARG A 58 -14.39 -1.38 -13.61
C ARG A 58 -13.70 -1.39 -12.26
N PHE A 59 -14.39 -1.90 -11.26
CA PHE A 59 -13.78 -2.10 -9.96
C PHE A 59 -12.76 -3.24 -10.07
N THR A 60 -11.54 -2.95 -9.67
CA THR A 60 -10.43 -3.91 -9.78
C THR A 60 -10.42 -4.98 -8.69
N GLY A 61 -11.20 -4.79 -7.62
CA GLY A 61 -11.11 -5.62 -6.42
C GLY A 61 -10.13 -5.07 -5.40
N TYR A 62 -9.37 -4.05 -5.76
CA TYR A 62 -8.42 -3.42 -4.84
C TYR A 62 -9.01 -2.17 -4.24
N TYR A 63 -8.56 -1.90 -3.01
CA TYR A 63 -8.78 -0.63 -2.32
C TYR A 63 -7.42 -0.04 -2.02
N TYR A 64 -7.38 1.25 -1.71
CA TYR A 64 -6.11 1.84 -1.31
C TYR A 64 -6.32 2.90 -0.25
N VAL A 65 -5.22 3.19 0.44
CA VAL A 65 -5.12 4.31 1.37
C VAL A 65 -4.03 5.23 0.86
N VAL A 66 -4.12 6.50 1.25
CA VAL A 66 -3.11 7.50 0.89
C VAL A 66 -2.44 7.94 2.17
N TYR A 67 -1.11 7.89 2.19
CA TYR A 67 -0.35 8.49 3.28
C TYR A 67 0.80 9.29 2.67
N LYS A 68 0.66 10.62 2.72
CA LYS A 68 1.67 11.54 2.18
C LYS A 68 2.03 11.16 0.74
N ALA A 69 3.27 10.76 0.51
CA ALA A 69 3.76 10.48 -0.85
C ALA A 69 3.49 9.05 -1.33
N TYR A 70 2.83 8.21 -0.53
CA TYR A 70 2.67 6.80 -0.84
C TYR A 70 1.23 6.34 -0.79
N LEU A 71 0.94 5.30 -1.58
CA LEU A 71 -0.33 4.61 -1.58
C LEU A 71 -0.11 3.18 -1.10
N GLY A 72 -1.03 2.67 -0.28
CA GLY A 72 -1.03 1.27 0.11
C GLY A 72 -2.23 0.58 -0.51
N PHE A 73 -2.00 -0.42 -1.35
CA PHE A 73 -3.05 -1.17 -2.04
C PHE A 73 -3.31 -2.48 -1.34
N TYR A 74 -4.58 -2.80 -1.15
CA TYR A 74 -4.96 -4.06 -0.52
C TYR A 74 -6.23 -4.62 -1.14
N TYR A 75 -6.49 -5.90 -0.92
CA TYR A 75 -7.74 -6.52 -1.29
C TYR A 75 -8.27 -7.33 -0.11
N ILE A 76 -9.56 -7.63 -0.16
CA ILE A 76 -10.24 -8.30 0.94
C ILE A 76 -10.02 -9.79 0.84
N VAL A 77 -9.69 -10.43 1.97
CA VAL A 77 -9.59 -11.89 2.07
C VAL A 77 -10.50 -12.33 3.21
N PRO A 78 -10.83 -13.62 3.31
CA PRO A 78 -11.64 -14.10 4.43
C PRO A 78 -10.99 -13.71 5.76
N GLY A 79 -11.72 -12.97 6.57
CA GLY A 79 -11.25 -12.56 7.90
C GLY A 79 -10.32 -11.37 7.93
N GLY A 80 -10.08 -10.69 6.81
CA GLY A 80 -9.19 -9.54 6.84
C GLY A 80 -8.82 -8.99 5.48
N ILE A 81 -7.57 -8.58 5.35
CA ILE A 81 -7.05 -7.98 4.12
C ILE A 81 -5.68 -8.56 3.77
N CYS A 82 -5.35 -8.49 2.49
CA CYS A 82 -3.99 -8.75 2.02
C CYS A 82 -3.45 -7.47 1.41
N VAL A 83 -2.33 -6.97 1.94
CA VAL A 83 -1.67 -5.77 1.43
C VAL A 83 -0.79 -6.20 0.26
N GLU A 84 -1.10 -5.69 -0.93
CA GLU A 84 -0.47 -6.15 -2.16
C GLU A 84 0.75 -5.33 -2.56
N ARG A 85 0.67 -4.01 -2.47
CA ARG A 85 1.76 -3.11 -2.85
C ARG A 85 1.74 -1.83 -2.04
N PHE A 86 2.92 -1.22 -1.89
CA PHE A 86 3.06 0.17 -1.48
C PHE A 86 3.79 0.89 -2.60
N LEU A 87 3.15 1.86 -3.22
CA LEU A 87 3.71 2.55 -4.38
C LEU A 87 3.70 4.06 -4.16
N PRO A 88 4.66 4.78 -4.76
CA PRO A 88 4.61 6.23 -4.72
C PRO A 88 3.32 6.74 -5.36
N ALA A 89 2.73 7.77 -4.79
CA ALA A 89 1.48 8.33 -5.31
C ALA A 89 1.65 8.85 -6.75
N LYS A 90 2.87 9.24 -7.11
CA LYS A 90 3.17 9.74 -8.45
C LYS A 90 3.65 8.65 -9.41
N SER A 91 3.61 7.38 -8.98
CA SER A 91 4.03 6.28 -9.85
C SER A 91 2.94 5.94 -10.86
N ASP A 92 3.33 5.19 -11.87
CA ASP A 92 2.38 4.68 -12.87
C ASP A 92 1.76 3.37 -12.37
N TYR A 93 0.92 3.48 -11.34
CA TYR A 93 0.29 2.28 -10.77
C TYR A 93 -0.73 1.66 -11.74
N GLY A 94 -1.21 2.45 -12.69
CA GLY A 94 -2.06 1.88 -13.75
C GLY A 94 -1.33 0.83 -14.55
N ARG A 95 -0.03 1.05 -14.79
CA ARG A 95 0.80 0.08 -15.48
C ARG A 95 0.93 -1.20 -14.66
N TRP A 96 1.14 -1.07 -13.34
CA TRP A 96 1.17 -2.23 -12.47
C TRP A 96 -0.13 -3.01 -12.55
N LEU A 97 -1.27 -2.30 -12.59
CA LEU A 97 -2.57 -2.96 -12.69
C LEU A 97 -2.75 -3.76 -13.98
N THR A 98 -2.17 -3.27 -15.08
CA THR A 98 -2.34 -3.95 -16.37
C THR A 98 -1.30 -5.03 -16.62
N GLU A 99 -0.11 -4.90 -16.01
CA GLU A 99 1.00 -5.82 -16.22
C GLU A 99 1.34 -6.67 -15.00
N GLY A 100 0.64 -6.45 -13.91
CA GLY A 100 0.89 -7.16 -12.68
C GLY A 100 0.48 -8.62 -12.76
N PRO A 101 1.17 -9.49 -12.00
CA PRO A 101 0.88 -10.93 -12.07
C PRO A 101 -0.49 -11.30 -11.55
N ARG A 102 -1.15 -10.43 -10.81
CA ARG A 102 -2.48 -10.71 -10.27
C ARG A 102 -3.54 -10.72 -11.33
N PHE A 103 -3.30 -10.03 -12.41
CA PHE A 103 -4.25 -9.91 -13.49
C PHE A 103 -3.80 -10.74 -14.70
#